data_072df65e97535904eeacc814b3b7e6eb
#
_entry.id   072df65e97535904eeacc814b3b7e6eb
#
_cell.length_a   1.000
_cell.length_b   1.000
_cell.length_c   1.000
_cell.angle_alpha   90.00
_cell.angle_beta   90.00
_cell.angle_gamma   90.00
#
_symmetry.space_group_name_H-M   'P 1'
#
loop_
_entity.id
_entity.type
_entity.pdbx_description
1 polymer ?
#
loop_
_entity_poly.entity_id
_entity_poly.type
_entity_poly.pdbx_seq_one_letter_code
_entity_poly.pdbx_strand_id
1 'polypeptide(L)'
;MDNLRMYGDPPFRVLVAHGGPGAAGGVAPLARELGKKRGVLEPYQTKKTVSGQIEELRETIEKYCSPQVILLGHSWGAWLVYLFAAKYSDLVDRIILISSGPFEQHYASGIMNIRLNRLGAEEKARVEELMSLLSNAELKDREALSEFRKLMAMTDHFDLLEDAERVEVNIDAEIYKSVWTEASEMRRSGELLKTGKKIRCPVLAVHGDFDPHPAEGVEIPLSRILKDFKFRLLERCGHMPWMERHAREEFYRIVEAELDKG
;
A
#
# COMPACT_ATOMS: atom_id res chain seq x y z
N MET A 1 9.18 -22.62 -4.43
CA MET A 1 9.78 -21.45 -3.72
C MET A 1 8.67 -20.82 -2.92
N ASP A 2 8.92 -20.50 -1.66
CA ASP A 2 7.91 -19.85 -0.85
C ASP A 2 7.74 -18.39 -1.34
N ASN A 3 6.49 -17.99 -1.58
CA ASN A 3 6.15 -16.65 -2.09
C ASN A 3 6.18 -15.60 -0.96
N LEU A 4 7.29 -15.53 -0.22
CA LEU A 4 7.46 -14.56 0.87
C LEU A 4 8.94 -14.32 1.19
N ARG A 5 9.22 -13.18 1.80
CA ARG A 5 10.49 -12.89 2.46
C ARG A 5 10.29 -12.83 3.97
N MET A 6 11.33 -13.25 4.70
CA MET A 6 11.37 -13.24 6.16
C MET A 6 12.47 -12.31 6.63
N TYR A 7 12.18 -11.51 7.66
CA TYR A 7 13.11 -10.59 8.29
C TYR A 7 13.05 -10.77 9.80
N GLY A 8 14.21 -10.73 10.48
CA GLY A 8 14.32 -11.00 11.91
C GLY A 8 14.04 -12.47 12.27
N ASP A 9 13.87 -12.72 13.53
CA ASP A 9 13.70 -14.05 14.10
C ASP A 9 12.25 -14.33 14.52
N PRO A 10 11.79 -15.58 14.50
CA PRO A 10 10.46 -15.94 14.99
C PRO A 10 10.31 -15.61 16.50
N PRO A 11 9.07 -15.38 17.00
CA PRO A 11 7.81 -15.66 16.32
C PRO A 11 7.45 -14.58 15.29
N PHE A 12 6.90 -15.01 14.14
CA PHE A 12 6.39 -14.11 13.13
C PHE A 12 4.95 -13.72 13.48
N ARG A 13 4.76 -12.46 13.86
CA ARG A 13 3.43 -11.89 14.18
C ARG A 13 3.12 -10.64 13.35
N VAL A 14 4.11 -10.11 12.65
CA VAL A 14 3.97 -8.90 11.82
C VAL A 14 4.10 -9.26 10.36
N LEU A 15 3.14 -8.84 9.54
CA LEU A 15 3.18 -8.99 8.09
C LEU A 15 3.06 -7.63 7.42
N VAL A 16 3.85 -7.40 6.38
CA VAL A 16 3.85 -6.15 5.60
C VAL A 16 3.45 -6.46 4.16
N ALA A 17 2.23 -6.09 3.77
CA ALA A 17 1.71 -6.26 2.42
C ALA A 17 2.13 -5.08 1.53
N HIS A 18 2.75 -5.39 0.37
CA HIS A 18 3.26 -4.39 -0.56
C HIS A 18 2.15 -3.69 -1.37
N GLY A 19 2.47 -2.48 -1.84
CA GLY A 19 1.66 -1.73 -2.78
C GLY A 19 1.73 -2.27 -4.20
N GLY A 20 0.86 -1.79 -5.08
CA GLY A 20 0.80 -2.22 -6.48
C GLY A 20 0.56 -3.72 -6.60
N PRO A 21 -0.62 -4.21 -7.01
CA PRO A 21 -0.84 -5.65 -7.17
C PRO A 21 0.27 -6.27 -8.04
N GLY A 22 0.89 -7.35 -7.59
CA GLY A 22 2.00 -7.99 -8.30
C GLY A 22 3.36 -7.27 -8.22
N ALA A 23 3.52 -6.24 -7.37
CA ALA A 23 4.76 -5.48 -7.19
C ALA A 23 5.57 -5.96 -5.97
N ALA A 24 5.90 -7.25 -5.93
CA ALA A 24 6.60 -7.87 -4.81
C ALA A 24 7.96 -7.20 -4.52
N GLY A 25 8.25 -6.99 -3.23
CA GLY A 25 9.50 -6.39 -2.77
C GLY A 25 9.44 -4.89 -2.52
N GLY A 26 8.34 -4.21 -2.88
CA GLY A 26 8.22 -2.75 -2.73
C GLY A 26 8.27 -2.24 -1.29
N VAL A 27 8.00 -3.09 -0.30
CA VAL A 27 8.06 -2.76 1.13
C VAL A 27 9.24 -3.42 1.85
N ALA A 28 10.18 -4.02 1.10
CA ALA A 28 11.35 -4.67 1.68
C ALA A 28 12.18 -3.76 2.63
N PRO A 29 12.41 -2.47 2.33
CA PRO A 29 13.11 -1.59 3.27
C PRO A 29 12.36 -1.41 4.59
N LEU A 30 11.04 -1.24 4.54
CA LEU A 30 10.18 -1.15 5.72
C LEU A 30 10.23 -2.46 6.53
N ALA A 31 10.00 -3.59 5.87
CA ALA A 31 9.99 -4.89 6.52
C ALA A 31 11.35 -5.24 7.16
N ARG A 32 12.46 -4.89 6.51
CA ARG A 32 13.81 -5.08 7.04
C ARG A 32 14.07 -4.21 8.27
N GLU A 33 13.64 -2.95 8.26
CA GLU A 33 13.82 -2.07 9.42
C GLU A 33 13.05 -2.58 10.64
N LEU A 34 11.78 -2.95 10.45
CA LEU A 34 10.96 -3.54 11.51
C LEU A 34 11.52 -4.89 11.97
N GLY A 35 12.13 -5.65 11.05
CA GLY A 35 12.76 -6.95 11.31
C GLY A 35 13.99 -6.89 12.21
N LYS A 36 14.55 -5.71 12.48
CA LYS A 36 15.65 -5.56 13.46
C LYS A 36 15.23 -5.84 14.91
N LYS A 37 13.92 -5.76 15.18
CA LYS A 37 13.38 -5.91 16.56
C LYS A 37 12.44 -7.09 16.73
N ARG A 38 11.93 -7.66 15.64
CA ARG A 38 10.89 -8.71 15.67
C ARG A 38 10.84 -9.50 14.38
N GLY A 39 10.19 -10.67 14.38
CA GLY A 39 9.94 -11.42 13.17
C GLY A 39 8.89 -10.73 12.29
N VAL A 40 9.25 -10.46 11.03
CA VAL A 40 8.39 -9.79 10.03
C VAL A 40 8.35 -10.63 8.76
N LEU A 41 7.16 -10.78 8.19
CA LEU A 41 6.95 -11.40 6.89
C LEU A 41 6.54 -10.37 5.85
N GLU A 42 7.10 -10.48 4.64
CA GLU A 42 6.66 -9.78 3.45
C GLU A 42 6.11 -10.81 2.46
N PRO A 43 4.79 -11.11 2.48
CA PRO A 43 4.18 -12.03 1.54
C PRO A 43 4.11 -11.40 0.14
N TYR A 44 4.33 -12.23 -0.88
CA TYR A 44 4.10 -11.83 -2.26
C TYR A 44 2.65 -12.07 -2.64
N GLN A 45 2.15 -11.23 -3.52
CA GLN A 45 0.78 -11.28 -4.02
C GLN A 45 0.83 -11.87 -5.43
N THR A 46 0.63 -13.19 -5.55
CA THR A 46 0.77 -13.91 -6.81
C THR A 46 -0.55 -14.23 -7.51
N LYS A 47 -1.66 -14.08 -6.79
CA LYS A 47 -3.00 -14.38 -7.33
C LYS A 47 -3.54 -13.21 -8.15
N LYS A 48 -4.33 -13.56 -9.18
CA LYS A 48 -4.88 -12.62 -10.17
C LYS A 48 -6.26 -12.03 -9.79
N THR A 49 -6.77 -12.35 -8.60
CA THR A 49 -8.05 -11.84 -8.09
C THR A 49 -7.88 -11.30 -6.68
N VAL A 50 -8.70 -10.35 -6.28
CA VAL A 50 -8.72 -9.81 -4.91
C VAL A 50 -8.98 -10.93 -3.90
N SER A 51 -9.98 -11.76 -4.16
CA SER A 51 -10.30 -12.90 -3.30
C SER A 51 -9.14 -13.90 -3.20
N GLY A 52 -8.46 -14.17 -4.31
CA GLY A 52 -7.29 -15.06 -4.34
C GLY A 52 -6.12 -14.52 -3.51
N GLN A 53 -5.85 -13.21 -3.57
CA GLN A 53 -4.79 -12.60 -2.74
C GLN A 53 -5.14 -12.62 -1.24
N ILE A 54 -6.42 -12.46 -0.89
CA ILE A 54 -6.89 -12.62 0.49
C ILE A 54 -6.64 -14.06 0.99
N GLU A 55 -6.96 -15.08 0.18
CA GLU A 55 -6.70 -16.48 0.56
C GLU A 55 -5.21 -16.79 0.65
N GLU A 56 -4.40 -16.29 -0.28
CA GLU A 56 -2.94 -16.44 -0.26
C GLU A 56 -2.35 -15.85 1.03
N LEU A 57 -2.84 -14.70 1.48
CA LEU A 57 -2.44 -14.10 2.76
C LEU A 57 -2.87 -14.97 3.95
N ARG A 58 -4.08 -15.56 3.91
CA ARG A 58 -4.55 -16.49 4.94
C ARG A 58 -3.65 -17.72 5.05
N GLU A 59 -3.36 -18.37 3.91
CA GLU A 59 -2.48 -19.53 3.86
C GLU A 59 -1.08 -19.22 4.41
N THR A 60 -0.56 -18.03 4.12
CA THR A 60 0.73 -17.56 4.66
C THR A 60 0.68 -17.42 6.19
N ILE A 61 -0.39 -16.80 6.71
CA ILE A 61 -0.57 -16.63 8.16
C ILE A 61 -0.68 -17.98 8.86
N GLU A 62 -1.53 -18.87 8.36
CA GLU A 62 -1.72 -20.20 8.95
C GLU A 62 -0.44 -21.05 8.95
N LYS A 63 0.40 -20.89 7.93
CA LYS A 63 1.63 -21.69 7.79
C LYS A 63 2.79 -21.16 8.61
N TYR A 64 2.94 -19.84 8.74
CA TYR A 64 4.18 -19.24 9.26
C TYR A 64 4.00 -18.42 10.53
N CYS A 65 2.78 -18.04 10.89
CA CYS A 65 2.54 -17.12 11.99
C CYS A 65 1.95 -17.82 13.21
N SER A 66 2.19 -17.20 14.36
CA SER A 66 1.40 -17.46 15.56
C SER A 66 0.20 -16.50 15.55
N PRO A 67 -1.05 -16.97 15.70
CA PRO A 67 -2.22 -16.08 15.73
C PRO A 67 -2.24 -15.31 17.08
N GLN A 68 -2.71 -14.12 17.14
CA GLN A 68 -3.25 -13.18 16.18
C GLN A 68 -2.11 -12.31 15.61
N VAL A 69 -2.23 -11.94 14.32
CA VAL A 69 -1.18 -11.18 13.62
C VAL A 69 -1.50 -9.70 13.54
N ILE A 70 -0.44 -8.90 13.43
CA ILE A 70 -0.53 -7.47 13.08
C ILE A 70 -0.23 -7.33 11.59
N LEU A 71 -1.15 -6.72 10.85
CA LEU A 71 -1.02 -6.54 9.41
C LEU A 71 -0.74 -5.08 9.08
N LEU A 72 0.37 -4.83 8.41
CA LEU A 72 0.68 -3.55 7.78
C LEU A 72 0.41 -3.66 6.28
N GLY A 73 -0.20 -2.66 5.69
CA GLY A 73 -0.39 -2.62 4.24
C GLY A 73 -0.06 -1.25 3.69
N HIS A 74 0.72 -1.22 2.60
CA HIS A 74 1.06 0.01 1.89
C HIS A 74 0.25 0.13 0.59
N SER A 75 -0.34 1.30 0.33
CA SER A 75 -1.05 1.57 -0.93
C SER A 75 -2.14 0.53 -1.22
N TRP A 76 -2.03 -0.25 -2.30
CA TRP A 76 -2.89 -1.42 -2.55
C TRP A 76 -2.89 -2.42 -1.38
N GLY A 77 -1.71 -2.68 -0.81
CA GLY A 77 -1.58 -3.56 0.36
C GLY A 77 -2.44 -3.12 1.54
N ALA A 78 -2.71 -1.81 1.69
CA ALA A 78 -3.62 -1.30 2.71
C ALA A 78 -5.06 -1.78 2.48
N TRP A 79 -5.54 -1.78 1.22
CA TRP A 79 -6.85 -2.36 0.91
C TRP A 79 -6.87 -3.87 1.11
N LEU A 80 -5.78 -4.57 0.74
CA LEU A 80 -5.69 -6.02 0.94
C LEU A 80 -5.82 -6.41 2.40
N VAL A 81 -5.05 -5.78 3.32
CA VAL A 81 -5.14 -6.08 4.75
C VAL A 81 -6.46 -5.64 5.36
N TYR A 82 -7.07 -4.57 4.86
CA TYR A 82 -8.40 -4.13 5.26
C TYR A 82 -9.48 -5.15 4.88
N LEU A 83 -9.47 -5.64 3.64
CA LEU A 83 -10.38 -6.67 3.16
C LEU A 83 -10.16 -8.00 3.90
N PHE A 84 -8.90 -8.33 4.17
CA PHE A 84 -8.53 -9.51 4.94
C PHE A 84 -9.11 -9.44 6.37
N ALA A 85 -8.88 -8.34 7.08
CA ALA A 85 -9.37 -8.16 8.45
C ALA A 85 -10.90 -8.19 8.54
N ALA A 86 -11.59 -7.73 7.49
CA ALA A 86 -13.05 -7.82 7.40
C ALA A 86 -13.56 -9.26 7.21
N LYS A 87 -12.77 -10.13 6.57
CA LYS A 87 -13.12 -11.52 6.29
C LYS A 87 -12.66 -12.48 7.38
N TYR A 88 -11.48 -12.25 7.93
CA TYR A 88 -10.79 -13.12 8.88
C TYR A 88 -10.43 -12.39 10.17
N SER A 89 -11.40 -11.69 10.78
CA SER A 89 -11.19 -10.82 11.95
C SER A 89 -10.58 -11.54 13.14
N ASP A 90 -10.83 -12.83 13.30
CA ASP A 90 -10.34 -13.63 14.43
C ASP A 90 -8.83 -13.95 14.33
N LEU A 91 -8.25 -13.81 13.12
CA LEU A 91 -6.81 -13.99 12.89
C LEU A 91 -6.01 -12.69 13.09
N VAL A 92 -6.67 -11.52 13.21
CA VAL A 92 -6.02 -10.22 13.18
C VAL A 92 -6.14 -9.52 14.53
N ASP A 93 -5.00 -9.15 15.09
CA ASP A 93 -4.92 -8.32 16.30
C ASP A 93 -5.22 -6.85 15.99
N ARG A 94 -4.55 -6.30 14.96
CA ARG A 94 -4.75 -4.93 14.46
C ARG A 94 -4.25 -4.76 13.03
N ILE A 95 -4.66 -3.68 12.37
CA ILE A 95 -4.15 -3.31 11.05
C ILE A 95 -3.60 -1.89 11.02
N ILE A 96 -2.52 -1.69 10.25
CA ILE A 96 -1.92 -0.39 9.99
C ILE A 96 -1.96 -0.14 8.48
N LEU A 97 -2.73 0.87 8.07
CA LEU A 97 -2.88 1.29 6.68
C LEU A 97 -1.88 2.41 6.40
N ILE A 98 -0.93 2.18 5.51
CA ILE A 98 0.13 3.14 5.18
C ILE A 98 -0.14 3.69 3.79
N SER A 99 -0.31 5.00 3.67
CA SER A 99 -0.50 5.68 2.39
C SER A 99 -1.53 4.97 1.51
N SER A 100 -2.68 4.66 2.09
CA SER A 100 -3.74 3.92 1.41
C SER A 100 -4.31 4.68 0.22
N GLY A 101 -4.73 4.00 -0.83
CA GLY A 101 -5.62 4.59 -1.81
C GLY A 101 -6.94 5.05 -1.18
N PRO A 102 -7.64 6.04 -1.76
CA PRO A 102 -8.92 6.54 -1.23
C PRO A 102 -10.03 5.49 -1.34
N PHE A 103 -10.93 5.48 -0.36
CA PHE A 103 -12.01 4.50 -0.25
C PHE A 103 -13.27 4.87 -1.05
N GLU A 104 -13.38 6.11 -1.52
CA GLU A 104 -14.49 6.60 -2.34
C GLU A 104 -13.99 7.15 -3.68
N GLN A 105 -14.79 6.96 -4.74
CA GLN A 105 -14.36 7.26 -6.12
C GLN A 105 -14.08 8.75 -6.37
N HIS A 106 -14.83 9.64 -5.75
CA HIS A 106 -14.67 11.08 -5.98
C HIS A 106 -13.31 11.62 -5.52
N TYR A 107 -12.71 11.04 -4.46
CA TYR A 107 -11.35 11.39 -4.04
C TYR A 107 -10.28 10.85 -5.02
N ALA A 108 -10.57 9.74 -5.70
CA ALA A 108 -9.60 9.14 -6.62
C ALA A 108 -9.50 9.87 -7.96
N SER A 109 -10.55 10.57 -8.37
CA SER A 109 -10.62 11.23 -9.68
C SER A 109 -9.59 12.34 -9.88
N GLY A 110 -9.11 12.96 -8.81
CA GLY A 110 -8.13 14.05 -8.83
C GLY A 110 -6.66 13.63 -8.81
N ILE A 111 -6.34 12.36 -8.51
CA ILE A 111 -4.96 11.90 -8.27
C ILE A 111 -4.03 12.20 -9.45
N MET A 112 -4.46 11.91 -10.67
CA MET A 112 -3.64 12.17 -11.86
C MET A 112 -3.38 13.66 -12.06
N ASN A 113 -4.38 14.52 -11.83
CA ASN A 113 -4.21 15.97 -11.93
C ASN A 113 -3.23 16.50 -10.87
N ILE A 114 -3.27 15.96 -9.64
CA ILE A 114 -2.30 16.30 -8.59
C ILE A 114 -0.89 15.96 -9.07
N ARG A 115 -0.67 14.76 -9.59
CA ARG A 115 0.62 14.33 -10.13
C ARG A 115 1.10 15.22 -11.27
N LEU A 116 0.26 15.45 -12.26
CA LEU A 116 0.61 16.28 -13.43
C LEU A 116 0.98 17.72 -13.03
N ASN A 117 0.33 18.29 -12.02
CA ASN A 117 0.63 19.64 -11.54
C ASN A 117 1.99 19.75 -10.80
N ARG A 118 2.61 18.62 -10.45
CA ARG A 118 3.95 18.56 -9.83
C ARG A 118 5.07 18.41 -10.84
N LEU A 119 4.74 18.18 -12.11
CA LEU A 119 5.70 18.01 -13.21
C LEU A 119 5.97 19.32 -13.94
N GLY A 120 7.19 19.47 -14.43
CA GLY A 120 7.54 20.52 -15.39
C GLY A 120 6.81 20.35 -16.72
N ALA A 121 6.86 21.38 -17.58
CA ALA A 121 6.12 21.38 -18.86
C ALA A 121 6.54 20.22 -19.79
N GLU A 122 7.84 19.95 -19.87
CA GLU A 122 8.41 18.87 -20.70
C GLU A 122 8.00 17.48 -20.19
N GLU A 123 8.11 17.27 -18.87
CA GLU A 123 7.72 16.00 -18.22
C GLU A 123 6.22 15.74 -18.36
N LYS A 124 5.41 16.79 -18.21
CA LYS A 124 3.96 16.71 -18.39
C LYS A 124 3.58 16.29 -19.81
N ALA A 125 4.17 16.94 -20.82
CA ALA A 125 3.95 16.57 -22.20
C ALA A 125 4.38 15.12 -22.49
N ARG A 126 5.50 14.70 -21.90
CA ARG A 126 5.98 13.31 -22.02
C ARG A 126 5.03 12.30 -21.38
N VAL A 127 4.47 12.62 -20.20
CA VAL A 127 3.45 11.76 -19.57
C VAL A 127 2.21 11.63 -20.44
N GLU A 128 1.73 12.71 -21.03
CA GLU A 128 0.56 12.69 -21.92
C GLU A 128 0.81 11.82 -23.17
N GLU A 129 2.01 11.90 -23.76
CA GLU A 129 2.44 11.03 -24.87
C GLU A 129 2.46 9.56 -24.44
N LEU A 130 3.10 9.25 -23.28
CA LEU A 130 3.18 7.89 -22.76
C LEU A 130 1.80 7.31 -22.44
N MET A 131 0.90 8.10 -21.87
CA MET A 131 -0.49 7.67 -21.63
C MET A 131 -1.20 7.33 -22.93
N SER A 132 -1.00 8.11 -24.00
CA SER A 132 -1.55 7.82 -25.32
C SER A 132 -0.99 6.52 -25.89
N LEU A 133 0.32 6.33 -25.82
CA LEU A 133 0.99 5.10 -26.27
C LEU A 133 0.48 3.87 -25.49
N LEU A 134 0.42 3.96 -24.18
CA LEU A 134 -0.01 2.84 -23.31
C LEU A 134 -1.50 2.51 -23.42
N SER A 135 -2.33 3.47 -23.83
CA SER A 135 -3.75 3.23 -24.07
C SER A 135 -4.01 2.50 -25.41
N ASN A 136 -3.14 2.70 -26.40
CA ASN A 136 -3.26 2.14 -27.75
C ASN A 136 -2.48 0.83 -27.96
N ALA A 137 -1.49 0.55 -27.11
CA ALA A 137 -0.71 -0.67 -27.17
C ALA A 137 -1.28 -1.74 -26.21
N GLU A 138 -1.36 -2.98 -26.67
CA GLU A 138 -1.40 -4.09 -25.71
C GLU A 138 -0.15 -3.93 -24.83
N LEU A 139 -0.25 -3.67 -23.56
CA LEU A 139 0.74 -3.44 -22.48
C LEU A 139 2.18 -4.03 -22.68
N LYS A 140 2.66 -4.10 -23.91
CA LYS A 140 3.91 -4.76 -24.34
C LYS A 140 5.10 -3.81 -24.39
N ASP A 141 4.89 -2.50 -24.40
CA ASP A 141 5.98 -1.52 -24.38
C ASP A 141 6.50 -1.36 -22.94
N ARG A 142 7.48 -2.19 -22.60
CA ARG A 142 8.10 -2.20 -21.27
C ARG A 142 8.88 -0.91 -21.00
N GLU A 143 9.44 -0.28 -22.03
CA GLU A 143 10.22 0.94 -21.89
C GLU A 143 9.30 2.13 -21.60
N ALA A 144 8.23 2.31 -22.38
CA ALA A 144 7.23 3.33 -22.14
C ALA A 144 6.59 3.20 -20.75
N LEU A 145 6.26 1.97 -20.32
CA LEU A 145 5.71 1.72 -19.01
C LEU A 145 6.72 2.01 -17.89
N SER A 146 7.98 1.67 -18.08
CA SER A 146 9.06 1.96 -17.11
C SER A 146 9.27 3.46 -16.96
N GLU A 147 9.30 4.20 -18.08
CA GLU A 147 9.45 5.66 -18.10
C GLU A 147 8.25 6.33 -17.43
N PHE A 148 7.03 5.93 -17.78
CA PHE A 148 5.81 6.42 -17.14
C PHE A 148 5.85 6.25 -15.61
N ARG A 149 6.25 5.07 -15.13
CA ARG A 149 6.39 4.80 -13.71
C ARG A 149 7.43 5.67 -13.03
N LYS A 150 8.57 5.92 -13.68
CA LYS A 150 9.61 6.82 -13.14
C LYS A 150 9.08 8.24 -12.97
N LEU A 151 8.38 8.77 -13.98
CA LEU A 151 7.79 10.10 -13.93
C LEU A 151 6.71 10.19 -12.83
N MET A 152 5.86 9.17 -12.69
CA MET A 152 4.87 9.12 -11.62
C MET A 152 5.53 9.04 -10.23
N ALA A 153 6.55 8.22 -10.06
CA ALA A 153 7.27 8.09 -8.80
C ALA A 153 7.91 9.42 -8.34
N MET A 154 8.39 10.24 -9.27
CA MET A 154 8.93 11.58 -8.93
C MET A 154 7.86 12.47 -8.29
N THR A 155 6.61 12.29 -8.64
CA THR A 155 5.49 13.08 -8.11
C THR A 155 4.94 12.55 -6.79
N ASP A 156 5.33 11.37 -6.38
CA ASP A 156 4.82 10.68 -5.20
C ASP A 156 5.65 10.99 -3.92
N HIS A 157 6.77 11.70 -4.06
CA HIS A 157 7.68 12.03 -2.96
C HIS A 157 7.75 13.52 -2.69
N PHE A 158 7.92 13.88 -1.41
CA PHE A 158 8.19 15.26 -0.99
C PHE A 158 9.70 15.56 -1.02
N ASP A 159 10.47 14.79 -0.26
CA ASP A 159 11.94 14.91 -0.15
C ASP A 159 12.56 13.56 0.22
N LEU A 160 12.98 12.82 -0.79
CA LEU A 160 13.60 11.51 -0.60
C LEU A 160 14.95 11.62 0.12
N LEU A 161 15.22 10.69 1.01
CA LEU A 161 16.56 10.47 1.53
C LEU A 161 17.52 10.09 0.39
N GLU A 162 18.74 10.64 0.42
CA GLU A 162 19.78 10.38 -0.60
C GLU A 162 20.20 8.91 -0.62
N ASP A 163 20.26 8.30 0.56
CA ASP A 163 20.59 6.90 0.79
C ASP A 163 19.36 5.97 0.85
N ALA A 164 18.19 6.48 0.48
CA ALA A 164 16.98 5.66 0.45
C ALA A 164 17.19 4.43 -0.44
N GLU A 165 17.06 3.25 0.14
CA GLU A 165 17.18 2.01 -0.58
C GLU A 165 16.09 1.91 -1.65
N ARG A 166 16.49 2.10 -2.91
CA ARG A 166 15.60 1.93 -4.07
C ARG A 166 15.57 0.45 -4.44
N VAL A 167 14.49 -0.21 -4.09
CA VAL A 167 14.26 -1.59 -4.51
C VAL A 167 13.73 -1.58 -5.94
N GLU A 168 14.41 -2.29 -6.82
CA GLU A 168 13.87 -2.53 -8.15
C GLU A 168 12.71 -3.53 -8.02
N VAL A 169 11.50 -3.02 -8.29
CA VAL A 169 10.26 -3.80 -8.18
C VAL A 169 9.83 -4.27 -9.55
N ASN A 170 9.86 -5.57 -9.73
CA ASN A 170 9.32 -6.19 -10.95
C ASN A 170 7.81 -6.36 -10.80
N ILE A 171 7.03 -5.61 -11.57
CA ILE A 171 5.57 -5.69 -11.50
C ILE A 171 5.07 -6.69 -12.53
N ASP A 172 4.33 -7.70 -12.07
CA ASP A 172 3.56 -8.56 -12.96
C ASP A 172 2.37 -7.78 -13.53
N ALA A 173 2.43 -7.46 -14.83
CA ALA A 173 1.44 -6.63 -15.49
C ALA A 173 0.05 -7.29 -15.55
N GLU A 174 -0.02 -8.61 -15.61
CA GLU A 174 -1.29 -9.35 -15.66
C GLU A 174 -1.97 -9.33 -14.30
N ILE A 175 -1.22 -9.61 -13.23
CA ILE A 175 -1.73 -9.50 -11.85
C ILE A 175 -2.16 -8.07 -11.58
N TYR A 176 -1.34 -7.08 -11.94
CA TYR A 176 -1.65 -5.67 -11.75
C TYR A 176 -2.99 -5.31 -12.41
N LYS A 177 -3.12 -5.60 -13.71
CA LYS A 177 -4.31 -5.24 -14.49
C LYS A 177 -5.57 -5.92 -13.92
N SER A 178 -5.49 -7.21 -13.67
CA SER A 178 -6.64 -8.01 -13.22
C SER A 178 -7.13 -7.57 -11.84
N VAL A 179 -6.24 -7.54 -10.85
CA VAL A 179 -6.57 -7.18 -9.47
C VAL A 179 -6.98 -5.72 -9.34
N TRP A 180 -6.27 -4.81 -10.04
CA TRP A 180 -6.61 -3.38 -10.00
C TRP A 180 -7.97 -3.07 -10.61
N THR A 181 -8.35 -3.78 -11.67
CA THR A 181 -9.69 -3.65 -12.28
C THR A 181 -10.77 -4.03 -11.28
N GLU A 182 -10.64 -5.19 -10.60
CA GLU A 182 -11.58 -5.66 -9.59
C GLU A 182 -11.63 -4.69 -8.38
N ALA A 183 -10.48 -4.29 -7.86
CA ALA A 183 -10.38 -3.40 -6.71
C ALA A 183 -10.94 -2.00 -6.99
N SER A 184 -10.71 -1.47 -8.19
CA SER A 184 -11.27 -0.18 -8.61
C SER A 184 -12.78 -0.23 -8.73
N GLU A 185 -13.33 -1.36 -9.17
CA GLU A 185 -14.78 -1.57 -9.21
C GLU A 185 -15.38 -1.66 -7.80
N MET A 186 -14.71 -2.36 -6.88
CA MET A 186 -15.13 -2.38 -5.47
C MET A 186 -15.17 -0.98 -4.84
N ARG A 187 -14.19 -0.11 -5.17
CA ARG A 187 -14.22 1.29 -4.75
C ARG A 187 -15.38 2.04 -5.40
N ARG A 188 -15.57 1.91 -6.70
CA ARG A 188 -16.58 2.62 -7.49
C ARG A 188 -18.00 2.25 -7.05
N SER A 189 -18.25 0.99 -6.72
CA SER A 189 -19.54 0.51 -6.20
C SER A 189 -19.78 0.84 -4.72
N GLY A 190 -18.74 1.30 -4.00
CA GLY A 190 -18.77 1.52 -2.56
C GLY A 190 -18.64 0.23 -1.71
N GLU A 191 -18.46 -0.92 -2.34
CA GLU A 191 -18.31 -2.19 -1.63
C GLU A 191 -17.03 -2.22 -0.79
N LEU A 192 -15.92 -1.67 -1.33
CA LEU A 192 -14.66 -1.57 -0.60
C LEU A 192 -14.87 -0.92 0.78
N LEU A 193 -15.44 0.27 0.81
CA LEU A 193 -15.69 0.99 2.07
C LEU A 193 -16.66 0.22 2.97
N LYS A 194 -17.78 -0.24 2.42
CA LYS A 194 -18.85 -0.94 3.15
C LYS A 194 -18.35 -2.20 3.86
N THR A 195 -17.34 -2.86 3.30
CA THR A 195 -16.74 -4.09 3.85
C THR A 195 -16.14 -3.84 5.23
N GLY A 196 -15.64 -2.63 5.52
CA GLY A 196 -15.07 -2.26 6.82
C GLY A 196 -16.01 -2.37 8.01
N LYS A 197 -17.33 -2.38 7.81
CA LYS A 197 -18.31 -2.63 8.89
C LYS A 197 -18.10 -3.98 9.60
N LYS A 198 -17.38 -4.90 8.96
CA LYS A 198 -17.07 -6.23 9.50
C LYS A 198 -15.76 -6.27 10.29
N ILE A 199 -14.92 -5.24 10.19
CA ILE A 199 -13.64 -5.16 10.91
C ILE A 199 -13.91 -4.97 12.42
N ARG A 200 -13.28 -5.80 13.23
CA ARG A 200 -13.45 -5.80 14.70
C ARG A 200 -12.19 -5.36 15.45
N CYS A 201 -11.04 -5.41 14.78
CA CYS A 201 -9.76 -5.03 15.38
C CYS A 201 -9.50 -3.52 15.25
N PRO A 202 -8.59 -2.95 16.05
CA PRO A 202 -8.11 -1.58 15.90
C PRO A 202 -7.51 -1.33 14.53
N VAL A 203 -7.77 -0.14 13.98
CA VAL A 203 -7.23 0.32 12.69
C VAL A 203 -6.51 1.64 12.89
N LEU A 204 -5.22 1.67 12.53
CA LEU A 204 -4.45 2.89 12.39
C LEU A 204 -4.22 3.18 10.91
N ALA A 205 -4.52 4.38 10.44
CA ALA A 205 -4.06 4.87 9.14
C ALA A 205 -2.98 5.93 9.32
N VAL A 206 -1.88 5.80 8.58
CA VAL A 206 -0.78 6.77 8.53
C VAL A 206 -0.65 7.25 7.08
N HIS A 207 -0.67 8.56 6.87
CA HIS A 207 -0.71 9.15 5.52
C HIS A 207 0.16 10.39 5.45
N GLY A 208 0.79 10.63 4.30
CA GLY A 208 1.56 11.85 4.06
C GLY A 208 0.68 12.99 3.52
N ASP A 209 0.94 14.22 3.93
CA ASP A 209 0.22 15.42 3.44
C ASP A 209 0.54 15.73 1.98
N PHE A 210 1.66 15.25 1.48
CA PHE A 210 2.09 15.38 0.10
C PHE A 210 1.79 14.14 -0.75
N ASP A 211 1.18 13.08 -0.20
CA ASP A 211 0.76 11.94 -1.01
C ASP A 211 -0.25 12.40 -2.08
N PRO A 212 -0.11 12.03 -3.37
CA PRO A 212 -1.10 12.38 -4.40
C PRO A 212 -2.46 11.70 -4.16
N HIS A 213 -2.51 10.67 -3.33
CA HIS A 213 -3.77 10.11 -2.85
C HIS A 213 -4.28 10.99 -1.69
N PRO A 214 -5.44 11.66 -1.81
CA PRO A 214 -5.91 12.59 -0.78
C PRO A 214 -6.10 11.91 0.58
N ALA A 215 -5.50 12.46 1.62
CA ALA A 215 -5.61 11.97 3.00
C ALA A 215 -7.07 11.91 3.47
N GLU A 216 -7.87 12.90 3.07
CA GLU A 216 -9.32 12.99 3.37
C GLU A 216 -10.09 11.82 2.76
N GLY A 217 -9.61 11.25 1.66
CA GLY A 217 -10.18 10.06 1.02
C GLY A 217 -9.98 8.77 1.81
N VAL A 218 -9.14 8.81 2.83
CA VAL A 218 -8.92 7.73 3.80
C VAL A 218 -9.57 8.07 5.13
N GLU A 219 -9.23 9.21 5.71
CA GLU A 219 -9.68 9.63 7.05
C GLU A 219 -11.20 9.71 7.14
N ILE A 220 -11.83 10.52 6.26
CA ILE A 220 -13.26 10.82 6.35
C ILE A 220 -14.13 9.56 6.14
N PRO A 221 -13.92 8.74 5.10
CA PRO A 221 -14.74 7.55 4.93
C PRO A 221 -14.55 6.51 6.04
N LEU A 222 -13.32 6.26 6.47
CA LEU A 222 -13.04 5.25 7.48
C LEU A 222 -13.53 5.65 8.87
N SER A 223 -13.45 6.92 9.26
CA SER A 223 -13.99 7.41 10.54
C SER A 223 -15.51 7.22 10.67
N ARG A 224 -16.24 7.15 9.54
CA ARG A 224 -17.70 6.92 9.54
C ARG A 224 -18.06 5.45 9.70
N ILE A 225 -17.15 4.55 9.37
CA ILE A 225 -17.44 3.11 9.25
C ILE A 225 -16.81 2.28 10.35
N LEU A 226 -15.57 2.59 10.72
CA LEU A 226 -14.79 1.81 11.68
C LEU A 226 -15.08 2.24 13.12
N LYS A 227 -15.19 1.28 14.01
CA LYS A 227 -15.47 1.52 15.44
C LYS A 227 -14.25 1.99 16.21
N ASP A 228 -13.09 1.41 15.94
CA ASP A 228 -11.79 1.76 16.54
C ASP A 228 -10.84 2.18 15.43
N PHE A 229 -10.86 3.46 15.11
CA PHE A 229 -10.08 4.05 14.03
C PHE A 229 -9.25 5.23 14.53
N LYS A 230 -7.98 5.24 14.16
CA LYS A 230 -7.06 6.36 14.39
C LYS A 230 -6.42 6.76 13.07
N PHE A 231 -6.29 8.07 12.88
CA PHE A 231 -5.62 8.64 11.72
C PHE A 231 -4.41 9.47 12.16
N ARG A 232 -3.31 9.39 11.42
CA ARG A 232 -2.10 10.20 11.60
C ARG A 232 -1.66 10.75 10.27
N LEU A 233 -1.65 12.08 10.16
CA LEU A 233 -1.09 12.81 9.03
C LEU A 233 0.37 13.12 9.34
N LEU A 234 1.24 12.82 8.39
CA LEU A 234 2.67 13.17 8.43
C LEU A 234 2.91 14.39 7.55
N GLU A 235 3.51 15.43 8.11
CA GLU A 235 3.85 16.64 7.37
C GLU A 235 5.08 16.43 6.47
N ARG A 236 5.10 17.10 5.32
CA ARG A 236 6.18 17.02 4.33
C ARG A 236 6.52 15.59 3.96
N CYS A 237 5.50 14.81 3.68
CA CYS A 237 5.58 13.38 3.48
C CYS A 237 4.79 12.95 2.24
N GLY A 238 5.48 12.26 1.33
CA GLY A 238 4.87 11.64 0.16
C GLY A 238 4.32 10.23 0.43
N HIS A 239 4.25 9.43 -0.63
CA HIS A 239 3.60 8.12 -0.65
C HIS A 239 4.36 7.01 0.09
N MET A 240 5.67 7.18 0.32
CA MET A 240 6.51 6.18 1.01
C MET A 240 7.17 6.79 2.26
N PRO A 241 6.45 6.90 3.39
CA PRO A 241 6.92 7.63 4.57
C PRO A 241 8.29 7.18 5.10
N TRP A 242 8.63 5.90 4.96
CA TRP A 242 9.93 5.34 5.38
C TRP A 242 11.12 5.80 4.53
N MET A 243 10.87 6.46 3.39
CA MET A 243 11.87 7.00 2.47
C MET A 243 11.97 8.53 2.53
N GLU A 244 11.08 9.20 3.25
CA GLU A 244 10.96 10.66 3.31
C GLU A 244 11.87 11.25 4.39
N ARG A 245 12.73 12.20 4.04
CA ARG A 245 13.71 12.82 4.94
C ARG A 245 13.05 13.41 6.20
N HIS A 246 11.92 14.07 6.04
CA HIS A 246 11.25 14.79 7.12
C HIS A 246 10.30 13.94 7.94
N ALA A 247 9.79 12.87 7.38
CA ALA A 247 8.71 12.08 7.99
C ALA A 247 9.16 10.73 8.55
N ARG A 248 10.32 10.21 8.12
CA ARG A 248 10.77 8.85 8.43
C ARG A 248 10.80 8.55 9.93
N GLU A 249 11.40 9.43 10.72
CA GLU A 249 11.53 9.19 12.18
C GLU A 249 10.16 9.13 12.86
N GLU A 250 9.29 10.10 12.55
CA GLU A 250 7.95 10.16 13.10
C GLU A 250 7.11 8.96 12.63
N PHE A 251 7.24 8.57 11.37
CA PHE A 251 6.59 7.38 10.84
C PHE A 251 6.95 6.13 11.65
N TYR A 252 8.25 5.86 11.82
CA TYR A 252 8.68 4.68 12.59
C TYR A 252 8.26 4.78 14.05
N ARG A 253 8.34 5.96 14.66
CA ARG A 253 7.87 6.18 16.04
C ARG A 253 6.39 5.81 16.20
N ILE A 254 5.54 6.20 15.25
CA ILE A 254 4.11 5.88 15.25
C ILE A 254 3.88 4.38 15.06
N VAL A 255 4.52 3.79 14.06
CA VAL A 255 4.37 2.37 13.72
C VAL A 255 4.87 1.48 14.85
N GLU A 256 6.07 1.73 15.38
CA GLU A 256 6.65 0.97 16.49
C GLU A 256 5.78 1.05 17.74
N ALA A 257 5.29 2.25 18.08
CA ALA A 257 4.38 2.41 19.22
C ALA A 257 3.06 1.64 19.05
N GLU A 258 2.62 1.40 17.81
CA GLU A 258 1.44 0.58 17.56
C GLU A 258 1.75 -0.92 17.59
N LEU A 259 2.94 -1.33 17.14
CA LEU A 259 3.41 -2.71 17.16
C LEU A 259 3.73 -3.20 18.60
N ASP A 260 4.09 -2.30 19.50
CA ASP A 260 4.45 -2.62 20.89
C ASP A 260 3.26 -2.68 21.84
N LYS A 261 2.04 -2.39 21.38
CA LYS A 261 0.79 -2.63 22.13
C LYS A 261 0.45 -4.11 22.08
N GLY A 262 1.04 -4.89 22.91
CA GLY A 262 0.91 -6.33 22.91
C GLY A 262 -0.02 -6.86 23.94
#